data_05d77f552b342441dd21e298716ba84a
#
_entry.id   05d77f552b342441dd21e298716ba84a
#
_cell.length_a   1.000
_cell.length_b   1.000
_cell.length_c   1.000
_cell.angle_alpha   90.00
_cell.angle_beta   90.00
_cell.angle_gamma   90.00
#
_symmetry.space_group_name_H-M   'P 1'
#
loop_
_entity.id
_entity.type
_entity.pdbx_description
1 polymer ?
#
loop_
_entity_poly.entity_id
_entity_poly.type
_entity_poly.pdbx_seq_one_letter_code
_entity_poly.pdbx_strand_id
1 'polypeptide(L)'
;MLPENIEGLHGKYRYLKCRRCTLASAHPVEFAPMKQHIVISAVGGDRVGMVHELSKAIADCGGSISESRMTSLGNEFAMLLLVNGNWHTLAKLEGEFKKLADATGMNIQLRRTEERSARNDMLPYSIDVVCLDQTGIVAGLSGFFAQRGVDIAELSTRSYAAAHTGAPMFSVQMIVNVPSRLHIGVLREEFMDFCDHLNLDAIFEPVKS
;
A
#
# COMPACT_ATOMS: atom_id res chain seq x y z
N MET A 1 -36.34 3.92 54.10
CA MET A 1 -36.33 5.37 53.97
C MET A 1 -35.18 5.74 53.05
N LEU A 2 -35.50 5.99 51.81
CA LEU A 2 -34.58 6.54 50.78
C LEU A 2 -34.60 8.07 50.89
N PRO A 3 -33.56 8.74 50.51
CA PRO A 3 -33.70 9.96 49.71
C PRO A 3 -32.93 9.83 48.41
N GLU A 4 -33.58 10.00 47.35
CA GLU A 4 -33.78 11.01 46.30
C GLU A 4 -32.56 11.74 45.80
N ASN A 5 -32.41 11.64 44.46
CA ASN A 5 -31.89 12.63 43.48
C ASN A 5 -30.46 13.14 43.60
N ILE A 6 -29.67 12.66 42.64
CA ILE A 6 -28.64 13.52 42.04
C ILE A 6 -28.82 13.48 40.51
N GLU A 7 -29.48 14.46 39.96
CA GLU A 7 -29.32 14.92 38.59
C GLU A 7 -27.97 15.62 38.47
N GLY A 8 -27.26 15.36 37.37
CA GLY A 8 -26.04 16.09 37.06
C GLY A 8 -24.99 15.24 36.33
N LEU A 9 -25.38 14.62 35.22
CA LEU A 9 -24.44 14.05 34.27
C LEU A 9 -23.89 15.13 33.35
N HIS A 10 -22.67 15.56 33.59
CA HIS A 10 -21.86 16.14 32.51
C HIS A 10 -20.42 15.64 32.60
N GLY A 11 -20.08 14.79 31.65
CA GLY A 11 -18.77 14.75 31.00
C GLY A 11 -17.60 14.08 31.71
N LYS A 12 -17.28 12.90 31.27
CA LYS A 12 -15.90 12.43 31.01
C LYS A 12 -14.97 11.97 32.15
N TYR A 13 -15.47 11.70 33.38
CA TYR A 13 -14.57 11.12 34.38
C TYR A 13 -15.22 9.90 35.09
N ARG A 14 -14.64 8.73 34.95
CA ARG A 14 -14.98 7.53 35.70
C ARG A 14 -14.11 7.49 36.95
N TYR A 15 -14.66 7.89 38.10
CA TYR A 15 -13.96 7.78 39.39
C TYR A 15 -14.15 6.39 39.96
N LEU A 16 -13.05 5.64 40.10
CA LEU A 16 -12.99 4.46 40.95
C LEU A 16 -12.70 4.91 42.40
N LYS A 17 -13.69 4.84 43.26
CA LYS A 17 -13.57 5.20 44.67
C LYS A 17 -12.94 4.04 45.43
N CYS A 18 -11.63 4.11 45.66
CA CYS A 18 -10.94 3.22 46.62
C CYS A 18 -10.90 3.86 48.01
N ARG A 19 -11.35 3.13 49.03
CA ARG A 19 -11.51 3.64 50.43
C ARG A 19 -10.20 3.92 51.18
N ARG A 20 -9.03 3.89 50.53
CA ARG A 20 -7.73 4.02 51.21
C ARG A 20 -6.64 4.73 50.41
N CYS A 21 -6.96 5.53 49.42
CA CYS A 21 -5.93 6.34 48.72
C CYS A 21 -6.22 7.81 48.89
N THR A 22 -5.29 8.49 49.56
CA THR A 22 -5.09 9.94 49.52
C THR A 22 -4.99 10.41 48.05
N LEU A 23 -5.60 11.54 47.75
CA LEU A 23 -5.60 12.24 46.49
C LEU A 23 -4.28 12.12 45.73
N ALA A 24 -4.15 11.15 44.85
CA ALA A 24 -3.12 11.18 43.83
C ALA A 24 -3.64 12.05 42.69
N SER A 25 -2.87 13.07 42.34
CA SER A 25 -3.12 13.95 41.20
C SER A 25 -3.47 13.12 39.96
N ALA A 26 -4.69 13.30 39.46
CA ALA A 26 -5.08 12.73 38.17
C ALA A 26 -4.27 13.45 37.08
N HIS A 27 -3.21 12.82 36.62
CA HIS A 27 -2.59 13.22 35.38
C HIS A 27 -3.60 13.03 34.25
N PRO A 28 -3.84 14.03 33.40
CA PRO A 28 -4.64 13.84 32.22
C PRO A 28 -3.97 12.75 31.37
N VAL A 29 -4.68 11.67 31.11
CA VAL A 29 -4.26 10.69 30.11
C VAL A 29 -4.37 11.42 28.78
N GLU A 30 -3.26 11.93 28.30
CA GLU A 30 -3.14 12.52 26.98
C GLU A 30 -3.33 11.36 25.97
N PHE A 31 -4.54 11.23 25.46
CA PHE A 31 -4.79 10.33 24.33
C PHE A 31 -3.99 10.88 23.16
N ALA A 32 -2.86 10.25 22.86
CA ALA A 32 -2.15 10.52 21.62
C ALA A 32 -3.17 10.43 20.47
N PRO A 33 -3.28 11.43 19.61
CA PRO A 33 -4.25 11.41 18.52
C PRO A 33 -3.96 10.19 17.67
N MET A 34 -4.94 9.28 17.58
CA MET A 34 -4.81 8.09 16.73
C MET A 34 -4.56 8.59 15.31
N LYS A 35 -3.37 8.27 14.78
CA LYS A 35 -3.04 8.53 13.39
C LYS A 35 -4.00 7.73 12.53
N GLN A 36 -4.69 8.42 11.66
CA GLN A 36 -5.55 7.79 10.66
C GLN A 36 -4.84 7.78 9.33
N HIS A 37 -5.10 6.75 8.54
CA HIS A 37 -4.48 6.56 7.24
C HIS A 37 -5.53 6.66 6.13
N ILE A 38 -5.12 7.25 5.01
CA ILE A 38 -5.91 7.33 3.80
C ILE A 38 -5.04 6.96 2.60
N VAL A 39 -5.54 6.10 1.74
CA VAL A 39 -4.94 5.85 0.43
C VAL A 39 -5.58 6.79 -0.57
N ILE A 40 -4.75 7.49 -1.32
CA ILE A 40 -5.14 8.36 -2.42
C ILE A 40 -4.65 7.71 -3.70
N SER A 41 -5.53 7.45 -4.66
CA SER A 41 -5.18 7.06 -6.02
C SER A 41 -5.50 8.20 -6.97
N ALA A 42 -4.53 8.62 -7.78
CA ALA A 42 -4.67 9.66 -8.78
C ALA A 42 -4.22 9.12 -10.14
N VAL A 43 -5.10 9.22 -11.14
CA VAL A 43 -4.83 8.80 -12.51
C VAL A 43 -5.30 9.90 -13.47
N GLY A 44 -4.48 10.23 -14.47
CA GLY A 44 -4.82 11.22 -15.48
C GLY A 44 -3.72 11.39 -16.52
N GLY A 45 -3.94 12.25 -17.52
CA GLY A 45 -2.94 12.51 -18.57
C GLY A 45 -1.62 13.00 -17.99
N ASP A 46 -0.50 12.43 -18.43
CA ASP A 46 0.84 12.73 -17.91
C ASP A 46 1.26 14.16 -18.28
N ARG A 47 1.67 14.92 -17.28
CA ARG A 47 2.21 16.27 -17.44
C ARG A 47 3.17 16.66 -16.32
N VAL A 48 4.06 17.57 -16.62
CA VAL A 48 5.01 18.11 -15.63
C VAL A 48 4.26 18.76 -14.47
N GLY A 49 4.69 18.47 -13.25
CA GLY A 49 4.19 19.11 -12.02
C GLY A 49 3.16 18.30 -11.24
N MET A 50 2.61 17.19 -11.76
CA MET A 50 1.54 16.43 -11.10
C MET A 50 1.93 15.94 -9.70
N VAL A 51 3.14 15.40 -9.55
CA VAL A 51 3.64 14.96 -8.23
C VAL A 51 3.69 16.11 -7.25
N HIS A 52 4.13 17.29 -7.72
CA HIS A 52 4.19 18.49 -6.88
C HIS A 52 2.81 18.96 -6.46
N GLU A 53 1.84 19.00 -7.37
CA GLU A 53 0.47 19.42 -7.08
C GLU A 53 -0.19 18.50 -6.05
N LEU A 54 -0.06 17.17 -6.24
CA LEU A 54 -0.62 16.19 -5.31
C LEU A 54 0.06 16.27 -3.93
N SER A 55 1.38 16.32 -3.88
CA SER A 55 2.12 16.39 -2.61
C SER A 55 1.92 17.72 -1.89
N LYS A 56 1.82 18.84 -2.64
CA LYS A 56 1.50 20.16 -2.08
C LYS A 56 0.12 20.18 -1.45
N ALA A 57 -0.89 19.65 -2.13
CA ALA A 57 -2.26 19.57 -1.58
C ALA A 57 -2.30 18.79 -0.27
N ILE A 58 -1.51 17.70 -0.15
CA ILE A 58 -1.38 16.93 1.09
C ILE A 58 -0.74 17.77 2.20
N ALA A 59 0.37 18.44 1.89
CA ALA A 59 1.10 19.26 2.86
C ALA A 59 0.27 20.45 3.35
N ASP A 60 -0.43 21.15 2.46
CA ASP A 60 -1.30 22.28 2.79
C ASP A 60 -2.49 21.89 3.69
N CYS A 61 -2.91 20.62 3.63
CA CYS A 61 -3.91 20.05 4.54
C CYS A 61 -3.31 19.58 5.88
N GLY A 62 -1.98 19.58 6.03
CA GLY A 62 -1.29 19.07 7.21
C GLY A 62 -1.18 17.54 7.24
N GLY A 63 -1.25 16.88 6.09
CA GLY A 63 -1.00 15.45 5.92
C GLY A 63 0.47 15.13 5.74
N SER A 64 0.87 13.91 6.06
CA SER A 64 2.21 13.38 5.83
C SER A 64 2.14 12.14 4.96
N ILE A 65 2.93 12.11 3.89
CA ILE A 65 3.06 10.95 3.02
C ILE A 65 3.95 9.91 3.71
N SER A 66 3.40 8.72 3.97
CA SER A 66 4.13 7.59 4.55
C SER A 66 4.76 6.72 3.48
N GLU A 67 4.03 6.49 2.40
CA GLU A 67 4.45 5.64 1.29
C GLU A 67 3.84 6.14 0.00
N SER A 68 4.55 5.98 -1.12
CA SER A 68 4.02 6.33 -2.43
C SER A 68 4.56 5.42 -3.53
N ARG A 69 3.76 5.23 -4.56
CA ARG A 69 4.15 4.59 -5.83
C ARG A 69 3.62 5.43 -6.96
N MET A 70 4.43 5.63 -7.99
CA MET A 70 4.00 6.32 -9.21
C MET A 70 4.55 5.61 -10.44
N THR A 71 3.82 5.75 -11.53
CA THR A 71 4.25 5.27 -12.85
C THR A 71 3.60 6.08 -13.95
N SER A 72 4.26 6.15 -15.10
CA SER A 72 3.67 6.64 -16.34
C SER A 72 3.56 5.47 -17.32
N LEU A 73 2.38 5.22 -17.85
CA LEU A 73 2.09 4.16 -18.82
C LEU A 73 1.41 4.77 -20.04
N GLY A 74 2.08 4.73 -21.20
CA GLY A 74 1.61 5.45 -22.38
C GLY A 74 1.60 6.96 -22.10
N ASN A 75 0.45 7.59 -22.29
CA ASN A 75 0.23 9.01 -22.00
C ASN A 75 -0.45 9.26 -20.65
N GLU A 76 -0.56 8.22 -19.83
CA GLU A 76 -1.24 8.30 -18.54
C GLU A 76 -0.24 8.26 -17.38
N PHE A 77 -0.48 9.10 -16.39
CA PHE A 77 0.18 9.12 -15.09
C PHE A 77 -0.71 8.43 -14.07
N ALA A 78 -0.13 7.60 -13.21
CA ALA A 78 -0.79 7.01 -12.08
C ALA A 78 0.06 7.15 -10.80
N MET A 79 -0.57 7.52 -9.70
CA MET A 79 0.10 7.62 -8.40
C MET A 79 -0.81 7.09 -7.29
N LEU A 80 -0.20 6.28 -6.40
CA LEU A 80 -0.79 5.83 -5.14
C LEU A 80 0.00 6.46 -4.00
N LEU A 81 -0.72 7.00 -3.01
CA LEU A 81 -0.16 7.66 -1.84
C LEU A 81 -0.81 7.11 -0.59
N LEU A 82 -0.02 6.68 0.37
CA LEU A 82 -0.48 6.42 1.73
C LEU A 82 -0.19 7.65 2.57
N VAL A 83 -1.23 8.31 3.05
CA VAL A 83 -1.14 9.56 3.80
C VAL A 83 -1.65 9.33 5.21
N ASN A 84 -0.93 9.84 6.20
CA ASN A 84 -1.37 9.87 7.58
C ASN A 84 -1.71 11.30 8.02
N GLY A 85 -2.61 11.39 8.97
CA GLY A 85 -3.02 12.65 9.56
C GLY A 85 -4.01 12.45 10.69
N ASN A 86 -4.45 13.55 11.29
CA ASN A 86 -5.56 13.51 12.23
C ASN A 86 -6.91 13.57 11.47
N TRP A 87 -8.00 13.36 12.18
CA TRP A 87 -9.35 13.36 11.58
C TRP A 87 -9.67 14.64 10.78
N HIS A 88 -9.22 15.79 11.29
CA HIS A 88 -9.44 17.09 10.64
C HIS A 88 -8.65 17.22 9.32
N THR A 89 -7.39 16.73 9.31
CA THR A 89 -6.56 16.64 8.11
C THR A 89 -7.23 15.81 7.03
N LEU A 90 -7.76 14.63 7.38
CA LEU A 90 -8.39 13.75 6.41
C LEU A 90 -9.67 14.37 5.81
N ALA A 91 -10.47 15.05 6.63
CA ALA A 91 -11.66 15.75 6.15
C ALA A 91 -11.33 16.90 5.19
N LYS A 92 -10.23 17.64 5.44
CA LYS A 92 -9.73 18.66 4.51
C LYS A 92 -9.25 18.05 3.20
N LEU A 93 -8.51 16.96 3.26
CA LEU A 93 -8.01 16.25 2.08
C LEU A 93 -9.15 15.83 1.14
N GLU A 94 -10.24 15.28 1.69
CA GLU A 94 -11.42 14.90 0.89
C GLU A 94 -11.98 16.08 0.09
N GLY A 95 -12.03 17.28 0.69
CA GLY A 95 -12.49 18.50 0.02
C GLY A 95 -11.52 19.05 -1.02
N GLU A 96 -10.22 19.11 -0.69
CA GLU A 96 -9.20 19.67 -1.58
C GLU A 96 -8.92 18.76 -2.79
N PHE A 97 -8.90 17.45 -2.60
CA PHE A 97 -8.69 16.53 -3.71
C PHE A 97 -9.87 16.46 -4.68
N LYS A 98 -11.09 16.71 -4.20
CA LYS A 98 -12.25 16.88 -5.08
C LYS A 98 -12.08 18.11 -5.98
N LYS A 99 -11.68 19.25 -5.43
CA LYS A 99 -11.41 20.46 -6.22
C LYS A 99 -10.27 20.26 -7.20
N LEU A 100 -9.21 19.56 -6.76
CA LEU A 100 -8.06 19.25 -7.61
C LEU A 100 -8.47 18.35 -8.79
N ALA A 101 -9.29 17.34 -8.55
CA ALA A 101 -9.84 16.47 -9.60
C ALA A 101 -10.66 17.28 -10.61
N ASP A 102 -11.56 18.15 -10.14
CA ASP A 102 -12.38 19.01 -11.01
C ASP A 102 -11.52 19.98 -11.84
N ALA A 103 -10.45 20.53 -11.25
CA ALA A 103 -9.57 21.51 -11.92
C ALA A 103 -8.62 20.86 -12.93
N THR A 104 -8.19 19.62 -12.70
CA THR A 104 -7.15 18.96 -13.51
C THR A 104 -7.68 17.89 -14.45
N GLY A 105 -8.93 17.47 -14.28
CA GLY A 105 -9.52 16.34 -15.00
C GLY A 105 -8.98 14.97 -14.55
N MET A 106 -8.19 14.90 -13.49
CA MET A 106 -7.70 13.63 -12.93
C MET A 106 -8.82 12.86 -12.25
N ASN A 107 -8.80 11.55 -12.39
CA ASN A 107 -9.60 10.66 -11.55
C ASN A 107 -8.86 10.46 -10.22
N ILE A 108 -9.36 11.08 -9.16
CA ILE A 108 -8.76 10.98 -7.82
C ILE A 108 -9.77 10.31 -6.88
N GLN A 109 -9.33 9.23 -6.24
CA GLN A 109 -10.14 8.50 -5.27
C GLN A 109 -9.41 8.46 -3.92
N LEU A 110 -10.15 8.66 -2.85
CA LEU A 110 -9.68 8.60 -1.48
C LEU A 110 -10.36 7.45 -0.75
N ARG A 111 -9.56 6.61 -0.09
CA ARG A 111 -10.06 5.49 0.69
C ARG A 111 -9.39 5.44 2.05
N ARG A 112 -10.17 5.54 3.12
CA ARG A 112 -9.66 5.35 4.48
C ARG A 112 -9.17 3.92 4.64
N THR A 113 -8.03 3.77 5.30
CA THR A 113 -7.38 2.47 5.52
C THR A 113 -6.75 2.43 6.90
N GLU A 114 -6.31 1.25 7.29
CA GLU A 114 -5.52 1.03 8.48
C GLU A 114 -4.06 0.78 8.10
N GLU A 115 -3.15 1.01 9.02
CA GLU A 115 -1.75 0.68 8.83
C GLU A 115 -1.59 -0.84 8.66
N ARG A 116 -0.88 -1.23 7.62
CA ARG A 116 -0.62 -2.65 7.39
C ARG A 116 0.27 -3.19 8.51
N SER A 117 -0.22 -4.14 9.29
CA SER A 117 0.60 -4.82 10.29
C SER A 117 1.78 -5.51 9.62
N ALA A 118 2.98 -5.35 10.19
CA ALA A 118 4.17 -6.02 9.70
C ALA A 118 3.96 -7.54 9.73
N ARG A 119 4.09 -8.20 8.58
CA ARG A 119 4.07 -9.65 8.47
C ARG A 119 5.49 -10.17 8.66
N ASN A 120 5.85 -10.47 9.90
CA ASN A 120 7.19 -10.98 10.25
C ASN A 120 7.45 -12.43 9.78
N ASP A 121 6.43 -13.08 9.22
CA ASP A 121 6.47 -14.46 8.74
C ASP A 121 6.65 -14.58 7.21
N MET A 122 6.98 -13.49 6.55
CA MET A 122 7.16 -13.42 5.10
C MET A 122 8.59 -13.04 4.74
N LEU A 123 9.14 -13.71 3.74
CA LEU A 123 10.47 -13.43 3.21
C LEU A 123 10.36 -12.90 1.77
N PRO A 124 10.96 -11.72 1.47
CA PRO A 124 10.88 -11.15 0.15
C PRO A 124 11.89 -11.80 -0.82
N TYR A 125 11.40 -12.14 -2.01
CA TYR A 125 12.21 -12.64 -3.13
C TYR A 125 11.96 -11.82 -4.39
N SER A 126 13.02 -11.58 -5.16
CA SER A 126 12.98 -11.01 -6.50
C SER A 126 12.86 -12.10 -7.55
N ILE A 127 12.02 -11.86 -8.53
CA ILE A 127 11.81 -12.73 -9.67
C ILE A 127 11.90 -11.88 -10.92
N ASP A 128 12.82 -12.27 -11.79
CA ASP A 128 12.97 -11.67 -13.12
C ASP A 128 12.68 -12.73 -14.16
N VAL A 129 11.78 -12.45 -15.10
CA VAL A 129 11.42 -13.36 -16.20
C VAL A 129 11.58 -12.64 -17.52
N VAL A 130 12.19 -13.30 -18.48
CA VAL A 130 12.33 -12.80 -19.86
C VAL A 130 11.88 -13.89 -20.83
N CYS A 131 11.09 -13.53 -21.83
CA CYS A 131 10.60 -14.47 -22.83
C CYS A 131 10.20 -13.76 -24.13
N LEU A 132 9.82 -14.53 -25.15
CA LEU A 132 9.10 -13.98 -26.29
C LEU A 132 7.73 -13.45 -25.84
N ASP A 133 7.31 -12.30 -26.42
CA ASP A 133 6.01 -11.72 -26.07
C ASP A 133 4.88 -12.61 -26.54
N GLN A 134 4.08 -13.08 -25.57
CA GLN A 134 2.91 -13.95 -25.80
C GLN A 134 1.83 -13.65 -24.77
N THR A 135 0.60 -13.97 -25.12
CA THR A 135 -0.53 -13.75 -24.22
C THR A 135 -0.50 -14.70 -23.01
N GLY A 136 -0.89 -14.20 -21.83
CA GLY A 136 -1.11 -15.03 -20.66
C GLY A 136 0.08 -15.20 -19.71
N ILE A 137 1.26 -14.66 -20.01
CA ILE A 137 2.47 -14.76 -19.16
C ILE A 137 2.19 -14.30 -17.74
N VAL A 138 1.67 -13.08 -17.56
CA VAL A 138 1.38 -12.51 -16.23
C VAL A 138 0.32 -13.35 -15.50
N ALA A 139 -0.71 -13.81 -16.21
CA ALA A 139 -1.74 -14.65 -15.62
C ALA A 139 -1.18 -16.00 -15.15
N GLY A 140 -0.30 -16.62 -15.95
CA GLY A 140 0.38 -17.86 -15.59
C GLY A 140 1.25 -17.71 -14.35
N LEU A 141 2.15 -16.70 -14.36
CA LEU A 141 3.05 -16.42 -13.24
C LEU A 141 2.28 -16.08 -11.95
N SER A 142 1.30 -15.19 -12.03
CA SER A 142 0.50 -14.81 -10.86
C SER A 142 -0.34 -15.99 -10.33
N GLY A 143 -0.87 -16.82 -11.24
CA GLY A 143 -1.59 -18.06 -10.89
C GLY A 143 -0.71 -19.06 -10.15
N PHE A 144 0.53 -19.24 -10.59
CA PHE A 144 1.51 -20.13 -9.92
C PHE A 144 1.70 -19.74 -8.44
N PHE A 145 1.92 -18.44 -8.18
CA PHE A 145 2.12 -17.93 -6.81
C PHE A 145 0.84 -17.95 -5.98
N ALA A 146 -0.29 -17.57 -6.58
CA ALA A 146 -1.59 -17.55 -5.90
C ALA A 146 -2.00 -18.92 -5.38
N GLN A 147 -1.81 -19.98 -6.16
CA GLN A 147 -2.12 -21.37 -5.76
C GLN A 147 -1.29 -21.86 -4.56
N ARG A 148 -0.13 -21.27 -4.34
CA ARG A 148 0.79 -21.59 -3.24
C ARG A 148 0.67 -20.64 -2.05
N GLY A 149 -0.24 -19.68 -2.12
CA GLY A 149 -0.44 -18.66 -1.07
C GLY A 149 0.74 -17.70 -0.92
N VAL A 150 1.50 -17.49 -2.00
CA VAL A 150 2.58 -16.50 -2.07
C VAL A 150 2.00 -15.18 -2.55
N ASP A 151 2.27 -14.11 -1.81
CA ASP A 151 1.77 -12.75 -2.07
C ASP A 151 2.71 -12.03 -3.04
N ILE A 152 2.18 -11.39 -4.06
CA ILE A 152 2.94 -10.53 -4.98
C ILE A 152 2.89 -9.10 -4.43
N ALA A 153 4.04 -8.59 -3.98
CA ALA A 153 4.16 -7.26 -3.43
C ALA A 153 4.32 -6.18 -4.51
N GLU A 154 5.11 -6.48 -5.54
CA GLU A 154 5.35 -5.58 -6.68
C GLU A 154 5.36 -6.39 -7.97
N LEU A 155 4.87 -5.80 -9.05
CA LEU A 155 4.92 -6.36 -10.39
C LEU A 155 5.11 -5.24 -11.39
N SER A 156 6.11 -5.40 -12.26
CA SER A 156 6.35 -4.51 -13.39
C SER A 156 6.61 -5.34 -14.64
N THR A 157 6.06 -4.91 -15.76
CA THR A 157 6.21 -5.61 -17.04
C THR A 157 6.59 -4.64 -18.15
N ARG A 158 7.33 -5.13 -19.15
CA ARG A 158 7.71 -4.34 -20.29
C ARG A 158 7.85 -5.21 -21.54
N SER A 159 7.21 -4.78 -22.64
CA SER A 159 7.47 -5.31 -23.98
C SER A 159 8.56 -4.45 -24.66
N TYR A 160 9.46 -5.10 -25.37
CA TYR A 160 10.54 -4.43 -26.13
C TYR A 160 10.99 -5.28 -27.32
N ALA A 161 11.63 -4.68 -28.31
CA ALA A 161 12.24 -5.41 -29.41
C ALA A 161 13.67 -5.84 -29.03
N ALA A 162 14.01 -7.11 -29.26
CA ALA A 162 15.37 -7.61 -29.06
C ALA A 162 16.36 -6.88 -29.99
N ALA A 163 17.47 -6.40 -29.42
CA ALA A 163 18.41 -5.50 -30.11
C ALA A 163 19.01 -6.06 -31.44
N HIS A 164 19.21 -7.38 -31.51
CA HIS A 164 19.84 -8.02 -32.66
C HIS A 164 18.86 -8.66 -33.64
N THR A 165 17.74 -9.16 -33.15
CA THR A 165 16.78 -9.92 -33.98
C THR A 165 15.53 -9.12 -34.30
N GLY A 166 15.23 -8.08 -33.54
CA GLY A 166 13.96 -7.36 -33.61
C GLY A 166 12.76 -8.18 -33.08
N ALA A 167 12.99 -9.36 -32.51
CA ALA A 167 11.92 -10.18 -31.99
C ALA A 167 11.20 -9.48 -30.82
N PRO A 168 9.87 -9.57 -30.73
CA PRO A 168 9.15 -9.01 -29.61
C PRO A 168 9.45 -9.81 -28.32
N MET A 169 10.06 -9.14 -27.36
CA MET A 169 10.41 -9.69 -26.04
C MET A 169 9.48 -9.11 -24.98
N PHE A 170 9.27 -9.90 -23.94
CA PHE A 170 8.53 -9.50 -22.75
C PHE A 170 9.37 -9.77 -21.51
N SER A 171 9.44 -8.79 -20.62
CA SER A 171 10.09 -8.94 -19.32
C SER A 171 9.09 -8.69 -18.20
N VAL A 172 9.20 -9.48 -17.15
CA VAL A 172 8.41 -9.36 -15.92
C VAL A 172 9.38 -9.28 -14.75
N GLN A 173 9.23 -8.27 -13.93
CA GLN A 173 9.94 -8.12 -12.66
C GLN A 173 8.92 -8.16 -11.52
N MET A 174 9.13 -9.02 -10.54
CA MET A 174 8.24 -9.16 -9.40
C MET A 174 9.02 -9.19 -8.10
N ILE A 175 8.41 -8.65 -7.06
CA ILE A 175 8.78 -8.94 -5.67
C ILE A 175 7.64 -9.77 -5.08
N VAL A 176 7.98 -10.95 -4.57
CA VAL A 176 7.02 -11.84 -3.92
C VAL A 176 7.37 -12.03 -2.45
N ASN A 177 6.36 -12.10 -1.61
CA ASN A 177 6.49 -12.38 -0.18
C ASN A 177 6.17 -13.86 0.07
N VAL A 178 7.20 -14.66 0.30
CA VAL A 178 7.08 -16.09 0.52
C VAL A 178 6.86 -16.36 2.01
N PRO A 179 5.77 -17.05 2.40
CA PRO A 179 5.58 -17.47 3.78
C PRO A 179 6.72 -18.35 4.29
N SER A 180 7.23 -18.07 5.49
CA SER A 180 8.37 -18.82 6.10
C SER A 180 8.10 -20.31 6.28
N ARG A 181 6.81 -20.73 6.28
CA ARG A 181 6.40 -22.14 6.33
C ARG A 181 6.67 -22.88 5.01
N LEU A 182 6.86 -22.20 3.89
CA LEU A 182 7.13 -22.82 2.60
C LEU A 182 8.62 -23.12 2.47
N HIS A 183 8.93 -24.31 1.97
CA HIS A 183 10.30 -24.70 1.72
C HIS A 183 10.80 -24.04 0.42
N ILE A 184 11.62 -22.99 0.56
CA ILE A 184 12.05 -22.17 -0.57
C ILE A 184 12.73 -22.94 -1.70
N GLY A 185 13.51 -23.98 -1.37
CA GLY A 185 14.16 -24.84 -2.37
C GLY A 185 13.14 -25.52 -3.27
N VAL A 186 12.10 -26.11 -2.66
CA VAL A 186 11.02 -26.80 -3.40
C VAL A 186 10.23 -25.78 -4.25
N LEU A 187 9.87 -24.63 -3.67
CA LEU A 187 9.16 -23.58 -4.40
C LEU A 187 9.95 -23.10 -5.62
N ARG A 188 11.27 -22.96 -5.48
CA ARG A 188 12.16 -22.54 -6.58
C ARG A 188 12.22 -23.61 -7.68
N GLU A 189 12.40 -24.88 -7.33
CA GLU A 189 12.44 -25.98 -8.29
C GLU A 189 11.12 -26.04 -9.08
N GLU A 190 9.98 -26.06 -8.38
CA GLU A 190 8.68 -26.06 -9.03
C GLU A 190 8.44 -24.83 -9.94
N PHE A 191 8.97 -23.67 -9.54
CA PHE A 191 8.87 -22.45 -10.34
C PHE A 191 9.74 -22.52 -11.59
N MET A 192 10.96 -23.05 -11.48
CA MET A 192 11.84 -23.22 -12.65
C MET A 192 11.25 -24.24 -13.62
N ASP A 193 10.74 -25.38 -13.14
CA ASP A 193 10.04 -26.36 -13.98
C ASP A 193 8.82 -25.74 -14.69
N PHE A 194 8.04 -24.92 -13.97
CA PHE A 194 6.92 -24.22 -14.55
C PHE A 194 7.36 -23.25 -15.65
N CYS A 195 8.44 -22.50 -15.44
CA CYS A 195 9.00 -21.58 -16.45
C CYS A 195 9.53 -22.32 -17.67
N ASP A 196 10.24 -23.43 -17.48
CA ASP A 196 10.78 -24.26 -18.56
C ASP A 196 9.67 -24.79 -19.47
N HIS A 197 8.54 -25.25 -18.91
CA HIS A 197 7.38 -25.72 -19.67
C HIS A 197 6.74 -24.62 -20.54
N LEU A 198 6.92 -23.37 -20.16
CA LEU A 198 6.39 -22.21 -20.90
C LEU A 198 7.45 -21.48 -21.74
N ASN A 199 8.69 -22.02 -21.79
CA ASN A 199 9.84 -21.39 -22.43
C ASN A 199 10.09 -19.95 -21.91
N LEU A 200 10.10 -19.80 -20.59
CA LEU A 200 10.41 -18.56 -19.89
C LEU A 200 11.79 -18.67 -19.24
N ASP A 201 12.67 -17.72 -19.52
CA ASP A 201 13.95 -17.58 -18.80
C ASP A 201 13.69 -16.84 -17.50
N ALA A 202 13.93 -17.49 -16.36
CA ALA A 202 13.59 -16.98 -15.06
C ALA A 202 14.77 -16.98 -14.07
N ILE A 203 14.81 -15.96 -13.22
CA ILE A 203 15.71 -15.84 -12.07
C ILE A 203 14.85 -15.69 -10.82
N PHE A 204 15.20 -16.43 -9.75
CA PHE A 204 14.51 -16.37 -8.47
C PHE A 204 15.54 -16.26 -7.34
N GLU A 205 15.67 -15.06 -6.76
CA GLU A 205 16.70 -14.73 -5.78
C GLU A 205 16.12 -14.02 -4.54
N PRO A 206 16.75 -14.15 -3.35
CA PRO A 206 16.35 -13.33 -2.22
C PRO A 206 16.61 -11.85 -2.49
N VAL A 207 15.71 -10.99 -2.03
CA VAL A 207 15.93 -9.53 -2.12
C VAL A 207 17.14 -9.16 -1.29
N LYS A 208 18.12 -8.51 -1.90
CA LYS A 208 19.32 -8.00 -1.20
C LYS A 208 18.89 -6.78 -0.40
N SER A 209 19.05 -6.85 0.93
CA SER A 209 18.86 -5.75 1.87
C SER A 209 20.00 -4.72 1.78
#